data_305e3c5e4d2cc57839997d75ac05cba3
#
_entry.id   305e3c5e4d2cc57839997d75ac05cba3
#
_cell.length_a   1.000
_cell.length_b   1.000
_cell.length_c   1.000
_cell.angle_alpha   90.00
_cell.angle_beta   90.00
_cell.angle_gamma   90.00
#
_symmetry.space_group_name_H-M   'P 1'
#
loop_
_entity.id
_entity.type
_entity.pdbx_description
1 polymer ?
#
loop_
_entity_poly.entity_id
_entity_poly.type
_entity_poly.pdbx_seq_one_letter_code
_entity_poly.pdbx_strand_id
1 'polypeptide(L)'
;MTDLELPARILMATDLSARCDRALTRAAMLAHSWPSELTVAHVVSAAEVAQHDRLMSSSPSWRRPQSWDQTLEQVLRADLAAEGISAQAKIVIGTTADAVLQAATDGAADLVVLGVPKDARMDRIQLGSTVDALVRHSRVPVLNVRRRARSAYRHVVVATDFSDPALHALRLAARWFGGSRLTLFHAYTPLGSTLTAGPIANDSWRAAMS
;
A
#
# COMPACT_ATOMS: atom_id res chain seq x y z
N MET A 1 11.72 -4.84 -23.90
CA MET A 1 11.06 -3.69 -23.29
C MET A 1 9.68 -4.19 -22.89
N THR A 2 9.49 -4.47 -21.60
CA THR A 2 8.17 -4.89 -21.10
C THR A 2 7.25 -3.68 -21.25
N ASP A 3 6.17 -3.82 -22.01
CA ASP A 3 5.11 -2.79 -22.08
C ASP A 3 4.61 -2.57 -20.65
N LEU A 4 4.81 -1.35 -20.15
CA LEU A 4 4.33 -0.95 -18.81
C LEU A 4 2.83 -0.68 -18.94
N GLU A 5 2.03 -1.73 -18.86
CA GLU A 5 0.56 -1.63 -18.86
C GLU A 5 0.04 -1.02 -17.56
N LEU A 6 -1.21 -0.57 -17.55
CA LEU A 6 -1.92 -0.22 -16.32
C LEU A 6 -2.06 -1.47 -15.46
N PRO A 7 -2.03 -1.35 -14.13
CA PRO A 7 -2.25 -2.48 -13.24
C PRO A 7 -3.58 -3.18 -13.56
N ALA A 8 -3.55 -4.45 -13.89
CA ALA A 8 -4.75 -5.25 -14.12
C ALA A 8 -5.30 -5.82 -12.80
N ARG A 9 -4.42 -6.04 -11.81
CA ARG A 9 -4.78 -6.61 -10.50
C ARG A 9 -4.17 -5.83 -9.37
N ILE A 10 -5.02 -5.34 -8.47
CA ILE A 10 -4.65 -4.58 -7.29
C ILE A 10 -4.93 -5.43 -6.06
N LEU A 11 -3.92 -5.64 -5.21
CA LEU A 11 -4.07 -6.24 -3.89
C LEU A 11 -4.06 -5.13 -2.83
N MET A 12 -5.12 -4.99 -2.06
CA MET A 12 -5.19 -4.11 -0.90
C MET A 12 -5.13 -4.93 0.38
N ALA A 13 -4.14 -4.68 1.25
CA ALA A 13 -4.06 -5.34 2.54
C ALA A 13 -4.70 -4.47 3.63
N THR A 14 -5.57 -5.09 4.45
CA THR A 14 -6.32 -4.44 5.52
C THR A 14 -6.13 -5.13 6.86
N ASP A 15 -6.12 -4.35 7.95
CA ASP A 15 -6.23 -4.82 9.32
C ASP A 15 -7.66 -4.68 9.88
N LEU A 16 -8.64 -4.41 9.00
CA LEU A 16 -10.04 -4.12 9.31
C LEU A 16 -10.24 -2.92 10.25
N SER A 17 -9.22 -2.08 10.42
CA SER A 17 -9.37 -0.85 11.20
C SER A 17 -9.80 0.31 10.31
N ALA A 18 -10.50 1.30 10.89
CA ALA A 18 -10.91 2.53 10.22
C ALA A 18 -9.75 3.33 9.58
N ARG A 19 -8.50 3.00 9.92
CA ARG A 19 -7.31 3.57 9.27
C ARG A 19 -7.11 3.01 7.87
N CYS A 20 -7.48 1.76 7.64
CA CYS A 20 -7.41 1.11 6.34
C CYS A 20 -8.49 1.61 5.38
N ASP A 21 -9.58 2.25 5.85
CA ASP A 21 -10.64 2.81 5.00
C ASP A 21 -10.08 3.81 3.97
N ARG A 22 -9.04 4.55 4.35
CA ARG A 22 -8.37 5.49 3.44
C ARG A 22 -7.67 4.77 2.28
N ALA A 23 -7.04 3.64 2.59
CA ALA A 23 -6.37 2.81 1.59
C ALA A 23 -7.41 2.07 0.73
N LEU A 24 -8.48 1.57 1.34
CA LEU A 24 -9.59 0.93 0.64
C LEU A 24 -10.26 1.88 -0.35
N THR A 25 -10.61 3.10 0.11
CA THR A 25 -11.17 4.14 -0.77
C THR A 25 -10.22 4.45 -1.94
N ARG A 26 -8.90 4.57 -1.68
CA ARG A 26 -7.92 4.83 -2.75
C ARG A 26 -7.79 3.65 -3.71
N ALA A 27 -7.73 2.42 -3.20
CA ALA A 27 -7.64 1.22 -4.02
C ALA A 27 -8.87 1.06 -4.92
N ALA A 28 -10.08 1.27 -4.38
CA ALA A 28 -11.31 1.24 -5.15
C ALA A 28 -11.36 2.30 -6.25
N MET A 29 -10.92 3.54 -5.95
CA MET A 29 -10.82 4.61 -6.96
C MET A 29 -9.84 4.26 -8.08
N LEU A 30 -8.69 3.68 -7.75
CA LEU A 30 -7.69 3.25 -8.74
C LEU A 30 -8.22 2.09 -9.58
N ALA A 31 -8.82 1.08 -8.95
CA ALA A 31 -9.40 -0.07 -9.63
C ALA A 31 -10.50 0.35 -10.62
N HIS A 32 -11.32 1.34 -10.25
CA HIS A 32 -12.33 1.90 -11.15
C HIS A 32 -11.69 2.67 -12.32
N SER A 33 -10.64 3.47 -12.05
CA SER A 33 -9.99 4.31 -13.07
C SER A 33 -9.14 3.52 -14.05
N TRP A 34 -8.58 2.39 -13.63
CA TRP A 34 -7.67 1.55 -14.40
C TRP A 34 -8.30 0.25 -14.90
N PRO A 35 -9.62 0.07 -14.89
CA PRO A 35 -10.41 -1.16 -15.00
C PRO A 35 -9.69 -2.41 -14.43
N SER A 36 -9.24 -2.30 -13.18
CA SER A 36 -8.47 -3.35 -12.51
C SER A 36 -9.35 -4.23 -11.62
N GLU A 37 -9.01 -5.50 -11.50
CA GLU A 37 -9.55 -6.36 -10.45
C GLU A 37 -8.98 -5.95 -9.10
N LEU A 38 -9.86 -5.76 -8.10
CA LEU A 38 -9.46 -5.43 -6.73
C LEU A 38 -9.67 -6.64 -5.83
N THR A 39 -8.59 -7.08 -5.18
CA THR A 39 -8.64 -8.05 -4.07
C THR A 39 -8.32 -7.34 -2.77
N VAL A 40 -9.19 -7.46 -1.78
CA VAL A 40 -8.97 -6.98 -0.41
C VAL A 40 -8.61 -8.16 0.47
N ALA A 41 -7.38 -8.17 0.98
CA ALA A 41 -6.84 -9.25 1.80
C ALA A 41 -6.72 -8.81 3.26
N HIS A 42 -7.28 -9.61 4.18
CA HIS A 42 -7.03 -9.51 5.61
C HIS A 42 -6.13 -10.63 6.06
N VAL A 43 -5.06 -10.28 6.79
CA VAL A 43 -4.10 -11.26 7.31
C VAL A 43 -4.44 -11.59 8.75
N VAL A 44 -4.57 -12.87 9.02
CA VAL A 44 -4.81 -13.45 10.35
C VAL A 44 -3.59 -14.23 10.78
N SER A 45 -3.13 -14.04 11.99
CA SER A 45 -2.03 -14.84 12.54
C SER A 45 -2.47 -16.26 12.86
N ALA A 46 -1.54 -17.22 12.77
CA ALA A 46 -1.80 -18.60 13.19
C ALA A 46 -2.20 -18.70 14.68
N ALA A 47 -1.74 -17.75 15.51
CA ALA A 47 -2.11 -17.70 16.93
C ALA A 47 -3.59 -17.31 17.12
N GLU A 48 -4.11 -16.37 16.33
CA GLU A 48 -5.51 -15.96 16.35
C GLU A 48 -6.41 -17.12 15.89
N VAL A 49 -6.03 -17.83 14.84
CA VAL A 49 -6.73 -19.03 14.37
C VAL A 49 -6.78 -20.08 15.47
N ALA A 50 -5.64 -20.42 16.09
CA ALA A 50 -5.57 -21.41 17.16
C ALA A 50 -6.36 -20.99 18.41
N GLN A 51 -6.40 -19.70 18.74
CA GLN A 51 -7.22 -19.16 19.83
C GLN A 51 -8.72 -19.33 19.53
N HIS A 52 -9.15 -18.98 18.34
CA HIS A 52 -10.53 -19.16 17.91
C HIS A 52 -10.95 -20.63 17.96
N ASP A 53 -10.12 -21.55 17.44
CA ASP A 53 -10.40 -22.98 17.42
C ASP A 53 -10.52 -23.57 18.84
N ARG A 54 -9.70 -23.10 19.78
CA ARG A 54 -9.82 -23.48 21.21
C ARG A 54 -11.15 -23.04 21.81
N LEU A 55 -11.59 -21.80 21.50
CA LEU A 55 -12.88 -21.30 21.98
C LEU A 55 -14.06 -22.08 21.38
N MET A 56 -13.96 -22.44 20.10
CA MET A 56 -15.00 -23.18 19.39
C MET A 56 -15.01 -24.67 19.73
N SER A 57 -13.90 -25.27 20.15
CA SER A 57 -13.83 -26.68 20.52
C SER A 57 -14.68 -27.03 21.74
N SER A 58 -14.97 -26.05 22.61
CA SER A 58 -15.87 -26.19 23.75
C SER A 58 -17.36 -26.07 23.38
N SER A 59 -17.67 -25.70 22.13
CA SER A 59 -19.05 -25.54 21.67
C SER A 59 -19.61 -26.86 21.12
N PRO A 60 -20.95 -27.11 21.30
CA PRO A 60 -21.60 -28.28 20.72
C PRO A 60 -21.42 -28.34 19.22
N SER A 61 -21.30 -29.55 18.65
CA SER A 61 -21.03 -29.76 17.21
C SER A 61 -22.06 -29.09 16.26
N TRP A 62 -23.31 -29.01 16.69
CA TRP A 62 -24.38 -28.35 15.94
C TRP A 62 -24.31 -26.80 15.95
N ARG A 63 -23.49 -26.21 16.84
CA ARG A 63 -23.19 -24.77 16.91
C ARG A 63 -21.84 -24.39 16.29
N ARG A 64 -21.07 -25.37 15.80
CA ARG A 64 -19.78 -25.04 15.18
C ARG A 64 -20.04 -24.34 13.85
N PRO A 65 -19.69 -23.06 13.73
CA PRO A 65 -19.79 -22.35 12.45
C PRO A 65 -18.82 -22.98 11.44
N GLN A 66 -18.95 -22.56 10.20
CA GLN A 66 -17.91 -22.73 9.17
C GLN A 66 -16.54 -22.31 9.73
N SER A 67 -15.47 -22.75 9.11
CA SER A 67 -14.11 -22.35 9.52
C SER A 67 -14.02 -20.83 9.69
N TRP A 68 -13.21 -20.38 10.63
CA TRP A 68 -13.15 -18.96 11.01
C TRP A 68 -12.75 -18.05 9.83
N ASP A 69 -11.81 -18.49 9.00
CA ASP A 69 -11.42 -17.83 7.76
C ASP A 69 -12.60 -17.60 6.83
N GLN A 70 -13.48 -18.61 6.64
CA GLN A 70 -14.70 -18.46 5.82
C GLN A 70 -15.68 -17.45 6.43
N THR A 71 -15.82 -17.46 7.76
CA THR A 71 -16.68 -16.50 8.46
C THR A 71 -16.14 -15.07 8.28
N LEU A 72 -14.83 -14.86 8.48
CA LEU A 72 -14.20 -13.56 8.26
C LEU A 72 -14.30 -13.10 6.81
N GLU A 73 -14.13 -14.02 5.85
CA GLU A 73 -14.28 -13.68 4.44
C GLU A 73 -15.70 -13.23 4.10
N GLN A 74 -16.73 -13.90 4.66
CA GLN A 74 -18.13 -13.49 4.49
C GLN A 74 -18.40 -12.11 5.10
N VAL A 75 -17.87 -11.83 6.30
CA VAL A 75 -17.99 -10.50 6.94
C VAL A 75 -17.31 -9.44 6.07
N LEU A 76 -16.07 -9.66 5.67
CA LEU A 76 -15.35 -8.71 4.82
C LEU A 76 -16.08 -8.47 3.50
N ARG A 77 -16.62 -9.52 2.89
CA ARG A 77 -17.41 -9.41 1.65
C ARG A 77 -18.69 -8.60 1.86
N ALA A 78 -19.37 -8.81 2.98
CA ALA A 78 -20.57 -8.06 3.31
C ALA A 78 -20.27 -6.57 3.56
N ASP A 79 -19.18 -6.25 4.25
CA ASP A 79 -18.73 -4.88 4.50
C ASP A 79 -18.38 -4.16 3.19
N LEU A 80 -17.62 -4.83 2.29
CA LEU A 80 -17.30 -4.28 0.96
C LEU A 80 -18.57 -3.99 0.15
N ALA A 81 -19.52 -4.91 0.17
CA ALA A 81 -20.80 -4.74 -0.53
C ALA A 81 -21.64 -3.59 0.05
N ALA A 82 -21.66 -3.44 1.38
CA ALA A 82 -22.35 -2.34 2.06
C ALA A 82 -21.77 -0.97 1.70
N GLU A 83 -20.47 -0.89 1.45
CA GLU A 83 -19.78 0.32 0.98
C GLU A 83 -19.87 0.51 -0.54
N GLY A 84 -20.51 -0.40 -1.27
CA GLY A 84 -20.60 -0.37 -2.73
C GLY A 84 -19.27 -0.61 -3.45
N ILE A 85 -18.33 -1.29 -2.80
CA ILE A 85 -17.00 -1.57 -3.36
C ILE A 85 -17.03 -2.95 -4.02
N SER A 86 -16.80 -2.98 -5.34
CA SER A 86 -16.63 -4.22 -6.09
C SER A 86 -15.22 -4.74 -5.90
N ALA A 87 -15.05 -5.73 -5.03
CA ALA A 87 -13.75 -6.37 -4.75
C ALA A 87 -13.93 -7.82 -4.30
N GLN A 88 -12.88 -8.62 -4.51
CA GLN A 88 -12.80 -9.96 -3.94
C GLN A 88 -12.28 -9.87 -2.50
N ALA A 89 -12.97 -10.49 -1.56
CA ALA A 89 -12.51 -10.66 -0.19
C ALA A 89 -11.59 -11.89 -0.11
N LYS A 90 -10.48 -11.77 0.61
CA LYS A 90 -9.53 -12.88 0.83
C LYS A 90 -9.00 -12.84 2.26
N ILE A 91 -9.06 -13.98 2.95
CA ILE A 91 -8.38 -14.15 4.25
C ILE A 91 -7.08 -14.91 4.01
N VAL A 92 -5.99 -14.42 4.59
CA VAL A 92 -4.65 -15.03 4.45
C VAL A 92 -4.11 -15.31 5.84
N ILE A 93 -3.62 -16.52 6.08
CA ILE A 93 -3.06 -16.92 7.38
C ILE A 93 -1.53 -16.81 7.28
N GLY A 94 -0.92 -16.09 8.24
CA GLY A 94 0.54 -15.96 8.28
C GLY A 94 1.04 -14.75 9.05
N THR A 95 2.33 -14.44 8.89
CA THR A 95 2.89 -13.15 9.34
C THR A 95 2.49 -12.06 8.36
N THR A 96 2.17 -10.86 8.85
CA THR A 96 1.53 -9.84 8.01
C THR A 96 2.32 -9.52 6.74
N ALA A 97 3.64 -9.35 6.84
CA ALA A 97 4.45 -8.99 5.67
C ALA A 97 4.56 -10.15 4.67
N ASP A 98 4.93 -11.34 5.15
CA ASP A 98 5.11 -12.52 4.29
C ASP A 98 3.80 -12.95 3.65
N ALA A 99 2.71 -12.91 4.42
CA ALA A 99 1.38 -13.27 3.94
C ALA A 99 0.91 -12.33 2.82
N VAL A 100 1.19 -11.01 2.93
CA VAL A 100 0.86 -10.05 1.86
C VAL A 100 1.75 -10.26 0.63
N LEU A 101 3.07 -10.52 0.80
CA LEU A 101 3.98 -10.82 -0.31
C LEU A 101 3.55 -12.09 -1.05
N GLN A 102 3.21 -13.13 -0.29
CA GLN A 102 2.72 -14.38 -0.86
C GLN A 102 1.38 -14.18 -1.60
N ALA A 103 0.43 -13.48 -0.97
CA ALA A 103 -0.86 -13.18 -1.60
C ALA A 103 -0.72 -12.35 -2.88
N ALA A 104 0.25 -11.41 -2.92
CA ALA A 104 0.55 -10.64 -4.12
C ALA A 104 1.13 -11.52 -5.24
N THR A 105 1.99 -12.47 -4.89
CA THR A 105 2.57 -13.42 -5.84
C THR A 105 1.52 -14.39 -6.39
N ASP A 106 0.75 -15.02 -5.51
CA ASP A 106 -0.28 -16.00 -5.87
C ASP A 106 -1.41 -15.39 -6.71
N GLY A 107 -1.78 -14.15 -6.37
CA GLY A 107 -2.78 -13.37 -7.11
C GLY A 107 -2.23 -12.68 -8.35
N ALA A 108 -0.92 -12.84 -8.63
CA ALA A 108 -0.20 -12.11 -9.68
C ALA A 108 -0.57 -10.62 -9.69
N ALA A 109 -0.55 -10.00 -8.50
CA ALA A 109 -0.88 -8.58 -8.34
C ALA A 109 0.16 -7.69 -9.03
N ASP A 110 -0.31 -6.62 -9.66
CA ASP A 110 0.55 -5.62 -10.31
C ASP A 110 0.81 -4.41 -9.40
N LEU A 111 0.01 -4.25 -8.35
CA LEU A 111 0.13 -3.20 -7.35
C LEU A 111 -0.35 -3.70 -5.99
N VAL A 112 0.42 -3.43 -4.94
CA VAL A 112 0.00 -3.62 -3.53
C VAL A 112 -0.35 -2.28 -2.92
N VAL A 113 -1.53 -2.17 -2.29
CA VAL A 113 -2.00 -0.96 -1.60
C VAL A 113 -2.08 -1.22 -0.10
N LEU A 114 -1.51 -0.32 0.69
CA LEU A 114 -1.44 -0.42 2.15
C LEU A 114 -1.96 0.85 2.83
N GLY A 115 -2.51 0.70 4.01
CA GLY A 115 -2.81 1.80 4.93
C GLY A 115 -1.62 2.21 5.79
N VAL A 116 -1.79 3.30 6.54
CA VAL A 116 -0.79 3.78 7.49
C VAL A 116 -0.74 2.86 8.72
N PRO A 117 0.43 2.50 9.24
CA PRO A 117 0.56 1.67 10.44
C PRO A 117 -0.03 2.32 11.70
N LYS A 118 -0.35 1.47 12.68
CA LYS A 118 -1.03 1.81 13.94
C LYS A 118 -0.31 2.91 14.74
N ASP A 119 1.03 2.92 14.69
CA ASP A 119 1.89 3.76 15.53
C ASP A 119 2.49 4.97 14.80
N ALA A 120 2.01 5.29 13.60
CA ALA A 120 2.50 6.44 12.85
C ALA A 120 2.07 7.75 13.53
N ARG A 121 2.95 8.35 14.34
CA ARG A 121 2.80 9.72 14.81
C ARG A 121 2.92 10.69 13.63
N MET A 122 2.14 11.77 13.66
CA MET A 122 2.05 12.72 12.54
C MET A 122 3.36 13.46 12.24
N ASP A 123 4.30 13.51 13.18
CA ASP A 123 5.54 14.29 13.13
C ASP A 123 6.75 13.52 12.60
N ARG A 124 6.66 12.19 12.50
CA ARG A 124 7.73 11.36 11.93
C ARG A 124 7.21 10.47 10.80
N ILE A 125 7.94 10.45 9.69
CA ILE A 125 7.70 9.51 8.59
C ILE A 125 8.29 8.16 9.03
N GLN A 126 7.56 7.43 9.89
CA GLN A 126 7.88 6.04 10.17
C GLN A 126 7.03 5.17 9.23
N LEU A 127 7.72 4.51 8.32
CA LEU A 127 7.15 3.36 7.61
C LEU A 127 7.01 2.26 8.67
N GLY A 128 5.82 1.75 8.93
CA GLY A 128 5.65 0.62 9.85
C GLY A 128 6.45 -0.59 9.36
N SER A 129 6.77 -1.53 10.27
CA SER A 129 7.57 -2.72 9.95
C SER A 129 7.05 -3.51 8.74
N THR A 130 5.74 -3.63 8.60
CA THR A 130 5.10 -4.29 7.46
C THR A 130 5.35 -3.54 6.14
N VAL A 131 5.20 -2.21 6.14
CA VAL A 131 5.43 -1.38 4.94
C VAL A 131 6.91 -1.41 4.55
N ASP A 132 7.81 -1.30 5.53
CA ASP A 132 9.27 -1.38 5.27
C ASP A 132 9.66 -2.73 4.68
N ALA A 133 9.15 -3.83 5.24
CA ALA A 133 9.39 -5.18 4.71
C ALA A 133 8.85 -5.33 3.29
N LEU A 134 7.63 -4.85 3.02
CA LEU A 134 7.02 -4.93 1.69
C LEU A 134 7.79 -4.09 0.67
N VAL A 135 8.19 -2.87 1.01
CA VAL A 135 8.98 -2.01 0.10
C VAL A 135 10.33 -2.64 -0.25
N ARG A 136 10.95 -3.36 0.70
CA ARG A 136 12.26 -4.02 0.46
C ARG A 136 12.16 -5.32 -0.34
N HIS A 137 11.08 -6.07 -0.18
CA HIS A 137 10.99 -7.45 -0.70
C HIS A 137 9.92 -7.63 -1.78
N SER A 138 9.06 -6.64 -2.00
CA SER A 138 8.05 -6.72 -3.05
C SER A 138 8.68 -6.64 -4.45
N ARG A 139 8.20 -7.51 -5.34
CA ARG A 139 8.55 -7.47 -6.76
C ARG A 139 7.65 -6.56 -7.58
N VAL A 140 6.59 -6.05 -6.95
CA VAL A 140 5.63 -5.15 -7.57
C VAL A 140 5.58 -3.83 -6.79
N PRO A 141 5.16 -2.73 -7.42
CA PRO A 141 5.01 -1.44 -6.75
C PRO A 141 4.14 -1.51 -5.50
N VAL A 142 4.51 -0.75 -4.47
CA VAL A 142 3.78 -0.65 -3.21
C VAL A 142 3.30 0.78 -3.02
N LEU A 143 1.98 0.96 -2.87
CA LEU A 143 1.35 2.25 -2.59
C LEU A 143 0.93 2.33 -1.12
N ASN A 144 1.62 3.17 -0.34
CA ASN A 144 1.25 3.44 1.05
C ASN A 144 0.35 4.69 1.14
N VAL A 145 -0.92 4.50 1.53
CA VAL A 145 -1.93 5.55 1.56
C VAL A 145 -2.02 6.18 2.93
N ARG A 146 -1.64 7.47 3.05
CA ARG A 146 -1.66 8.22 4.31
C ARG A 146 -2.86 9.13 4.48
N ARG A 147 -3.42 9.63 3.39
CA ARG A 147 -4.53 10.60 3.40
C ARG A 147 -5.75 10.04 2.69
N ARG A 148 -6.92 10.45 3.16
CA ARG A 148 -8.18 10.07 2.51
C ARG A 148 -8.20 10.53 1.05
N ALA A 149 -8.56 9.62 0.16
CA ALA A 149 -8.75 9.92 -1.25
C ALA A 149 -10.02 10.78 -1.44
N ARG A 150 -9.88 11.95 -2.07
CA ARG A 150 -11.02 12.83 -2.41
C ARG A 150 -11.19 12.98 -3.92
N SER A 151 -10.14 12.70 -4.67
CA SER A 151 -10.10 12.82 -6.13
C SER A 151 -8.96 11.96 -6.67
N ALA A 152 -8.88 11.80 -7.99
CA ALA A 152 -7.69 11.27 -8.66
C ALA A 152 -6.45 12.09 -8.32
N TYR A 153 -5.27 11.49 -8.50
CA TYR A 153 -4.00 12.21 -8.36
C TYR A 153 -3.90 13.29 -9.45
N ARG A 154 -3.68 14.53 -9.06
CA ARG A 154 -3.50 15.66 -9.99
C ARG A 154 -2.04 16.05 -10.15
N HIS A 155 -1.21 15.71 -9.17
CA HIS A 155 0.20 16.00 -9.15
C HIS A 155 0.96 14.82 -8.54
N VAL A 156 1.94 14.32 -9.25
CA VAL A 156 2.83 13.23 -8.84
C VAL A 156 4.25 13.76 -8.86
N VAL A 157 4.96 13.61 -7.74
CA VAL A 157 6.39 13.94 -7.62
C VAL A 157 7.18 12.64 -7.68
N VAL A 158 8.11 12.54 -8.62
CA VAL A 158 8.98 11.39 -8.79
C VAL A 158 10.36 11.77 -8.27
N ALA A 159 10.81 11.14 -7.18
CA ALA A 159 12.16 11.30 -6.69
C ALA A 159 13.14 10.52 -7.56
N THR A 160 14.31 11.09 -7.86
CA THR A 160 15.34 10.44 -8.65
C THR A 160 16.74 10.67 -8.09
N ASP A 161 17.56 9.64 -8.18
CA ASP A 161 19.01 9.65 -8.01
C ASP A 161 19.72 9.38 -9.34
N PHE A 162 18.96 9.40 -10.46
CA PHE A 162 19.41 9.06 -11.82
C PHE A 162 19.80 7.59 -12.01
N SER A 163 19.48 6.70 -11.07
CA SER A 163 19.66 5.26 -11.22
C SER A 163 18.61 4.62 -12.14
N ASP A 164 18.89 3.40 -12.61
CA ASP A 164 17.94 2.62 -13.41
C ASP A 164 16.60 2.36 -12.64
N PRO A 165 16.60 2.05 -11.34
CA PRO A 165 15.36 1.96 -10.56
C PRO A 165 14.55 3.26 -10.54
N ALA A 166 15.21 4.42 -10.41
CA ALA A 166 14.54 5.72 -10.45
C ALA A 166 13.95 6.01 -11.84
N LEU A 167 14.65 5.63 -12.92
CA LEU A 167 14.13 5.72 -14.27
C LEU A 167 12.92 4.81 -14.48
N HIS A 168 12.94 3.60 -13.90
CA HIS A 168 11.79 2.70 -13.92
C HIS A 168 10.59 3.31 -13.20
N ALA A 169 10.78 3.89 -12.00
CA ALA A 169 9.74 4.57 -11.26
C ALA A 169 9.14 5.76 -12.04
N LEU A 170 9.97 6.54 -12.75
CA LEU A 170 9.51 7.63 -13.61
C LEU A 170 8.64 7.11 -14.76
N ARG A 171 9.05 6.02 -15.42
CA ARG A 171 8.26 5.41 -16.51
C ARG A 171 6.91 4.90 -16.02
N LEU A 172 6.88 4.23 -14.86
CA LEU A 172 5.63 3.81 -14.21
C LEU A 172 4.72 4.99 -13.89
N ALA A 173 5.29 6.04 -13.27
CA ALA A 173 4.52 7.24 -12.93
C ALA A 173 3.93 7.92 -14.17
N ALA A 174 4.71 8.04 -15.24
CA ALA A 174 4.25 8.61 -16.51
C ALA A 174 3.13 7.78 -17.13
N ARG A 175 3.20 6.46 -17.06
CA ARG A 175 2.19 5.57 -17.63
C ARG A 175 0.90 5.53 -16.81
N TRP A 176 1.02 5.35 -15.49
CA TRP A 176 -0.13 5.18 -14.60
C TRP A 176 -0.86 6.48 -14.30
N PHE A 177 -0.14 7.60 -14.32
CA PHE A 177 -0.64 8.93 -13.98
C PHE A 177 -0.48 9.94 -15.11
N GLY A 178 -0.58 9.50 -16.37
CA GLY A 178 -0.38 10.35 -17.56
C GLY A 178 -1.31 11.56 -17.66
N GLY A 179 -2.47 11.52 -16.99
CA GLY A 179 -3.38 12.66 -16.85
C GLY A 179 -3.01 13.64 -15.72
N SER A 180 -1.94 13.36 -14.95
CA SER A 180 -1.49 14.17 -13.83
C SER A 180 -0.27 15.00 -14.20
N ARG A 181 -0.08 16.12 -13.50
CA ARG A 181 1.19 16.86 -13.58
C ARG A 181 2.29 16.03 -12.93
N LEU A 182 3.37 15.74 -13.66
CA LEU A 182 4.56 15.10 -13.15
C LEU A 182 5.63 16.13 -12.81
N THR A 183 6.29 15.98 -11.66
CA THR A 183 7.48 16.75 -11.28
C THR A 183 8.59 15.78 -10.91
N LEU A 184 9.74 15.92 -11.56
CA LEU A 184 10.95 15.19 -11.21
C LEU A 184 11.66 15.94 -10.09
N PHE A 185 12.04 15.25 -9.03
CA PHE A 185 12.72 15.81 -7.86
C PHE A 185 14.03 15.07 -7.60
N HIS A 186 15.13 15.83 -7.53
CA HIS A 186 16.44 15.32 -7.16
C HIS A 186 16.98 16.07 -5.94
N ALA A 187 17.38 15.32 -4.91
CA ALA A 187 18.05 15.88 -3.74
C ALA A 187 19.56 15.61 -3.84
N TYR A 188 20.37 16.64 -3.66
CA TYR A 188 21.82 16.51 -3.66
C TYR A 188 22.42 17.25 -2.47
N THR A 189 23.58 16.79 -2.04
CA THR A 189 24.39 17.48 -1.03
C THR A 189 25.48 18.27 -1.76
N PRO A 190 25.50 19.61 -1.69
CA PRO A 190 26.55 20.41 -2.32
C PRO A 190 27.94 20.03 -1.79
N LEU A 191 28.92 19.94 -2.68
CA LEU A 191 30.32 19.76 -2.29
C LEU A 191 30.72 20.94 -1.39
N GLY A 192 31.17 20.64 -0.17
CA GLY A 192 31.55 21.66 0.82
C GLY A 192 30.51 21.96 1.91
N SER A 193 29.28 21.41 1.84
CA SER A 193 28.26 21.62 2.88
C SER A 193 28.66 21.04 4.26
N THR A 194 29.64 20.11 4.28
CA THR A 194 30.23 19.58 5.53
C THR A 194 31.25 20.52 6.16
N LEU A 195 31.78 21.50 5.42
CA LEU A 195 32.78 22.45 5.89
C LEU A 195 32.20 23.76 6.43
N THR A 196 30.92 24.05 6.11
CA THR A 196 30.21 25.25 6.54
C THR A 196 28.86 24.88 7.11
N ALA A 197 28.86 24.19 8.25
CA ALA A 197 27.64 23.94 9.02
C ALA A 197 27.17 25.22 9.74
N GLY A 198 26.75 26.25 8.98
CA GLY A 198 26.14 27.47 9.50
C GLY A 198 24.89 27.87 8.69
N PRO A 199 23.95 28.61 9.29
CA PRO A 199 22.70 29.04 8.66
C PRO A 199 22.88 29.83 7.35
N ILE A 200 24.08 30.35 7.09
CA ILE A 200 24.38 31.27 5.97
C ILE A 200 24.54 30.53 4.62
N ALA A 201 24.83 29.24 4.64
CA ALA A 201 24.99 28.48 3.38
C ALA A 201 23.66 28.18 2.65
N ASN A 202 22.51 28.34 3.31
CA ASN A 202 21.20 28.05 2.73
C ASN A 202 20.59 29.20 1.92
N ASP A 203 21.09 30.42 2.05
CA ASP A 203 20.49 31.59 1.37
C ASP A 203 21.15 31.94 0.05
N SER A 204 22.43 31.57 -0.14
CA SER A 204 23.17 31.93 -1.35
C SER A 204 22.73 31.18 -2.62
N TRP A 205 22.21 29.95 -2.50
CA TRP A 205 21.70 29.23 -3.66
C TRP A 205 20.26 29.62 -4.02
N ARG A 206 19.46 30.09 -3.05
CA ARG A 206 18.12 30.62 -3.31
C ARG A 206 18.17 31.91 -4.16
N ALA A 207 19.18 32.73 -3.92
CA ALA A 207 19.40 33.95 -4.70
C ALA A 207 19.92 33.68 -6.14
N ALA A 208 20.47 32.52 -6.42
CA ALA A 208 20.95 32.14 -7.76
C ALA A 208 19.86 31.49 -8.63
N MET A 209 18.67 31.22 -8.09
CA MET A 209 17.56 30.59 -8.80
C MET A 209 16.32 31.51 -8.93
N SER A 210 16.42 32.74 -8.51
CA SER A 210 15.46 33.82 -8.75
C SER A 210 15.92 34.72 -9.90
#